data_3710569e4570465a469628ce783cdc97
#
_entry.id   3710569e4570465a469628ce783cdc97
#
_cell.length_a   1.000
_cell.length_b   1.000
_cell.length_c   1.000
_cell.angle_alpha   90.00
_cell.angle_beta   90.00
_cell.angle_gamma   90.00
#
_symmetry.space_group_name_H-M   'P 1'
#
loop_
_entity.id
_entity.type
_entity.pdbx_description
1 polymer ?
#
loop_
_entity_poly.entity_id
_entity_poly.type
_entity_poly.pdbx_seq_one_letter_code
_entity_poly.pdbx_strand_id
1 'polypeptide(L)'
;MAFTVSDVRELLTLLREHPEWRAEVRREILGEELLTLPDLIRQNGEDIRELWAIVRQNGEDIRELQAIVRQNSEDIREQQAVIRQNNEDIRQNSADIRDLQAIVRQNSEDI
;
A
#
# COMPACT_ATOMS: atom_id res chain seq x y z
N MET A 1 -7.25 50.67 -42.07
CA MET A 1 -7.51 51.41 -40.86
C MET A 1 -6.71 50.86 -39.70
N ALA A 2 -5.98 51.71 -39.00
CA ALA A 2 -5.21 51.25 -37.84
C ALA A 2 -6.14 51.05 -36.63
N PHE A 3 -5.94 49.97 -35.91
CA PHE A 3 -6.65 49.66 -34.66
C PHE A 3 -6.05 50.52 -33.55
N THR A 4 -6.84 51.34 -32.91
CA THR A 4 -6.38 52.27 -31.89
C THR A 4 -6.60 51.77 -30.47
N VAL A 5 -6.00 52.45 -29.48
CA VAL A 5 -6.25 52.19 -28.05
C VAL A 5 -7.71 52.40 -27.69
N SER A 6 -8.35 53.40 -28.28
CA SER A 6 -9.76 53.68 -28.09
C SER A 6 -10.61 52.51 -28.58
N ASP A 7 -10.26 51.90 -29.71
CA ASP A 7 -10.95 50.73 -30.24
C ASP A 7 -10.86 49.54 -29.31
N VAL A 8 -9.71 49.32 -28.68
CA VAL A 8 -9.49 48.26 -27.68
C VAL A 8 -10.39 48.49 -26.46
N ARG A 9 -10.50 49.74 -25.99
CA ARG A 9 -11.35 50.09 -24.84
C ARG A 9 -12.84 49.87 -25.15
N GLU A 10 -13.26 50.22 -26.33
CA GLU A 10 -14.63 49.98 -26.79
C GLU A 10 -14.90 48.47 -26.88
N LEU A 11 -13.99 47.71 -27.41
CA LEU A 11 -14.08 46.25 -27.50
C LEU A 11 -14.23 45.62 -26.09
N LEU A 12 -13.37 46.03 -25.14
CA LEU A 12 -13.44 45.54 -23.77
C LEU A 12 -14.77 45.87 -23.11
N THR A 13 -15.33 47.06 -23.35
CA THR A 13 -16.64 47.48 -22.84
C THR A 13 -17.75 46.59 -23.41
N LEU A 14 -17.73 46.33 -24.70
CA LEU A 14 -18.68 45.45 -25.37
C LEU A 14 -18.61 44.03 -24.83
N LEU A 15 -17.43 43.52 -24.62
CA LEU A 15 -17.22 42.18 -24.06
C LEU A 15 -17.73 42.05 -22.61
N ARG A 16 -17.62 43.11 -21.83
CA ARG A 16 -18.22 43.17 -20.48
C ARG A 16 -19.73 43.14 -20.49
N GLU A 17 -20.34 43.84 -21.44
CA GLU A 17 -21.79 43.93 -21.60
C GLU A 17 -22.40 42.67 -22.22
N HIS A 18 -21.60 41.90 -23.00
CA HIS A 18 -22.06 40.73 -23.74
C HIS A 18 -21.27 39.46 -23.34
N PRO A 19 -21.72 38.74 -22.30
CA PRO A 19 -21.04 37.51 -21.86
C PRO A 19 -20.88 36.45 -22.96
N GLU A 20 -21.85 36.36 -23.88
CA GLU A 20 -21.81 35.45 -25.03
C GLU A 20 -20.65 35.78 -25.99
N TRP A 21 -20.35 37.06 -26.15
CA TRP A 21 -19.22 37.47 -27.00
C TRP A 21 -17.87 37.16 -26.32
N ARG A 22 -17.80 37.33 -24.99
CA ARG A 22 -16.61 36.93 -24.24
C ARG A 22 -16.32 35.45 -24.38
N ALA A 23 -17.33 34.61 -24.35
CA ALA A 23 -17.20 33.19 -24.54
C ALA A 23 -16.63 32.83 -25.91
N GLU A 24 -17.14 33.49 -26.95
CA GLU A 24 -16.62 33.30 -28.31
C GLU A 24 -15.19 33.75 -28.47
N VAL A 25 -14.83 34.92 -27.96
CA VAL A 25 -13.45 35.45 -28.05
C VAL A 25 -12.51 34.58 -27.25
N ARG A 26 -12.92 34.09 -26.08
CA ARG A 26 -12.13 33.18 -25.27
C ARG A 26 -11.85 31.88 -26.04
N ARG A 27 -12.84 31.31 -26.70
CA ARG A 27 -12.72 30.11 -27.50
C ARG A 27 -11.74 30.29 -28.64
N GLU A 28 -11.83 31.43 -29.36
CA GLU A 28 -10.93 31.74 -30.48
C GLU A 28 -9.49 31.96 -30.05
N ILE A 29 -9.28 32.65 -28.90
CA ILE A 29 -7.94 32.98 -28.39
C ILE A 29 -7.27 31.80 -27.72
N LEU A 30 -7.99 31.08 -26.86
CA LEU A 30 -7.43 30.04 -26.02
C LEU A 30 -7.43 28.67 -26.66
N GLY A 31 -8.30 28.43 -27.65
CA GLY A 31 -8.51 27.11 -28.24
C GLY A 31 -9.22 26.15 -27.28
N GLU A 32 -9.71 25.04 -27.85
CA GLU A 32 -10.49 24.06 -27.10
C GLU A 32 -9.66 23.35 -26.03
N GLU A 33 -8.40 23.08 -26.30
CA GLU A 33 -7.50 22.39 -25.38
C GLU A 33 -7.34 23.14 -24.07
N LEU A 34 -7.14 24.48 -24.13
CA LEU A 34 -7.03 25.31 -22.93
C LEU A 34 -8.35 25.45 -22.20
N LEU A 35 -9.49 25.40 -22.90
CA LEU A 35 -10.80 25.49 -22.29
C LEU A 35 -11.16 24.23 -21.50
N THR A 36 -10.54 23.08 -21.81
CA THR A 36 -10.74 21.83 -21.08
C THR A 36 -9.88 21.69 -19.82
N LEU A 37 -8.86 22.55 -19.64
CA LEU A 37 -7.96 22.48 -18.48
C LEU A 37 -8.69 22.50 -17.12
N PRO A 38 -9.73 23.32 -16.88
CA PRO A 38 -10.45 23.28 -15.60
C PRO A 38 -11.06 21.90 -15.31
N ASP A 39 -11.59 21.23 -16.33
CA ASP A 39 -12.15 19.89 -16.18
C ASP A 39 -11.07 18.85 -15.89
N LEU A 40 -9.92 18.97 -16.55
CA LEU A 40 -8.76 18.11 -16.29
C LEU A 40 -8.22 18.30 -14.88
N ILE A 41 -8.15 19.53 -14.39
CA ILE A 41 -7.72 19.84 -13.02
C ILE A 41 -8.68 19.21 -12.01
N ARG A 42 -9.98 19.30 -12.26
CA ARG A 42 -10.98 18.69 -11.39
C ARG A 42 -10.85 17.17 -11.37
N GLN A 43 -10.69 16.55 -12.54
CA GLN A 43 -10.49 15.11 -12.66
C GLN A 43 -9.22 14.65 -11.93
N ASN A 44 -8.11 15.40 -12.10
CA ASN A 44 -6.87 15.11 -11.38
C ASN A 44 -7.06 15.21 -9.87
N GLY A 45 -7.86 16.17 -9.41
CA GLY A 45 -8.19 16.31 -7.99
C GLY A 45 -8.94 15.09 -7.45
N GLU A 46 -9.89 14.55 -8.22
CA GLU A 46 -10.63 13.34 -7.86
C GLU A 46 -9.70 12.13 -7.84
N ASP A 47 -8.85 11.98 -8.84
CA ASP A 47 -7.87 10.90 -8.94
C ASP A 47 -6.89 10.92 -7.75
N ILE A 48 -6.45 12.11 -7.35
CA ILE A 48 -5.58 12.29 -6.19
C ILE A 48 -6.28 11.83 -4.91
N ARG A 49 -7.55 12.15 -4.73
CA ARG A 49 -8.32 11.69 -3.55
C ARG A 49 -8.44 10.17 -3.52
N GLU A 50 -8.68 9.54 -4.66
CA GLU A 50 -8.74 8.09 -4.77
C GLU A 50 -7.38 7.47 -4.41
N LEU A 51 -6.29 8.03 -4.92
CA LEU A 51 -4.94 7.57 -4.58
C LEU A 51 -4.64 7.73 -3.08
N TRP A 52 -5.07 8.82 -2.45
CA TRP A 52 -4.92 9.00 -1.01
C TRP A 52 -5.67 7.94 -0.21
N ALA A 53 -6.86 7.55 -0.66
CA ALA A 53 -7.62 6.48 -0.02
C ALA A 53 -6.88 5.14 -0.12
N ILE A 54 -6.30 4.84 -1.30
CA ILE A 54 -5.50 3.64 -1.53
C ILE A 54 -4.24 3.65 -0.64
N VAL A 55 -3.53 4.77 -0.59
CA VAL A 55 -2.33 4.91 0.27
C VAL A 55 -2.66 4.67 1.73
N ARG A 56 -3.78 5.20 2.19
CA ARG A 56 -4.25 5.01 3.57
C ARG A 56 -4.56 3.54 3.86
N GLN A 57 -5.27 2.87 2.95
CA GLN A 57 -5.58 1.45 3.08
C GLN A 57 -4.31 0.61 3.07
N ASN A 58 -3.37 0.92 2.17
CA ASN A 58 -2.09 0.23 2.12
C ASN A 58 -1.30 0.41 3.43
N GLY A 59 -1.38 1.58 4.04
CA GLY A 59 -0.76 1.83 5.35
C GLY A 59 -1.34 0.94 6.45
N GLU A 60 -2.66 0.75 6.46
CA GLU A 60 -3.34 -0.13 7.40
C GLU A 60 -2.94 -1.59 7.17
N ASP A 61 -2.93 -2.03 5.91
CA ASP A 61 -2.54 -3.38 5.52
C ASP A 61 -1.08 -3.69 5.94
N ILE A 62 -0.18 -2.72 5.76
CA ILE A 62 1.22 -2.86 6.19
C ILE A 62 1.32 -3.05 7.70
N ARG A 63 0.55 -2.31 8.48
CA ARG A 63 0.54 -2.47 9.94
C ARG A 63 0.03 -3.84 10.37
N GLU A 64 -1.00 -4.34 9.71
CA GLU A 64 -1.52 -5.68 9.95
C GLU A 64 -0.47 -6.74 9.61
N LEU A 65 0.21 -6.60 8.48
CA LEU A 65 1.29 -7.51 8.08
C LEU A 65 2.45 -7.47 9.07
N GLN A 66 2.81 -6.29 9.57
CA GLN A 66 3.85 -6.16 10.58
C GLN A 66 3.48 -6.89 11.88
N ALA A 67 2.21 -6.82 12.27
CA ALA A 67 1.72 -7.54 13.45
C ALA A 67 1.79 -9.06 13.23
N ILE A 68 1.41 -9.53 12.05
CA ILE A 68 1.49 -10.95 11.67
C ILE A 68 2.94 -11.44 11.67
N VAL A 69 3.86 -10.67 11.09
CA VAL A 69 5.29 -11.01 11.08
C VAL A 69 5.83 -11.13 12.50
N ARG A 70 5.44 -10.23 13.37
CA ARG A 70 5.87 -10.23 14.79
C ARG A 70 5.35 -11.48 15.49
N GLN A 71 4.08 -11.79 15.31
CA GLN A 71 3.47 -13.00 15.88
C GLN A 71 4.14 -14.26 15.34
N ASN A 72 4.40 -14.32 14.04
CA ASN A 72 5.09 -15.45 13.42
C ASN A 72 6.50 -15.64 13.99
N SER A 73 7.21 -14.57 14.27
CA SER A 73 8.53 -14.65 14.90
C SER A 73 8.47 -15.23 16.32
N GLU A 74 7.47 -14.85 17.08
CA GLU A 74 7.24 -15.43 18.41
C GLU A 74 6.91 -16.91 18.34
N ASP A 75 6.02 -17.30 17.42
CA ASP A 75 5.64 -18.68 17.20
C ASP A 75 6.83 -19.55 16.79
N ILE A 76 7.70 -19.03 15.95
CA ILE A 76 8.93 -19.72 15.53
C ILE A 76 9.85 -19.96 16.73
N ARG A 77 10.02 -18.98 17.61
CA ARG A 77 10.83 -19.13 18.82
C ARG A 77 10.27 -20.22 19.76
N GLU A 78 8.95 -20.21 19.94
CA GLU A 78 8.28 -21.24 20.73
C GLU A 78 8.49 -22.63 20.13
N GLN A 79 8.34 -22.79 18.82
CA GLN A 79 8.58 -24.03 18.11
C GLN A 79 10.03 -24.49 18.26
N GLN A 80 10.99 -23.58 18.17
CA GLN A 80 12.40 -23.91 18.37
C GLN A 80 12.67 -24.43 19.77
N ALA A 81 12.02 -23.86 20.79
CA ALA A 81 12.12 -24.33 22.16
C ALA A 81 11.55 -25.75 22.31
N VAL A 82 10.41 -26.04 21.69
CA VAL A 82 9.81 -27.37 21.67
C VAL A 82 10.71 -28.38 20.96
N ILE A 83 11.31 -28.01 19.85
CA ILE A 83 12.24 -28.89 19.11
C ILE A 83 13.46 -29.23 19.98
N ARG A 84 14.02 -28.27 20.68
CA ARG A 84 15.14 -28.52 21.58
C ARG A 84 14.77 -29.49 22.71
N GLN A 85 13.61 -29.29 23.30
CA GLN A 85 13.12 -30.16 24.35
C GLN A 85 12.89 -31.58 23.80
N ASN A 86 12.28 -31.71 22.61
CA ASN A 86 12.08 -32.99 21.97
C ASN A 86 13.39 -33.73 21.69
N ASN A 87 14.42 -32.99 21.27
CA ASN A 87 15.74 -33.55 21.04
C ASN A 87 16.37 -34.09 22.33
N GLU A 88 16.21 -33.36 23.44
CA GLU A 88 16.68 -33.85 24.75
C GLU A 88 15.91 -35.09 25.19
N ASP A 89 14.61 -35.13 25.01
CA ASP A 89 13.76 -36.26 25.33
C ASP A 89 14.16 -37.52 24.50
N ILE A 90 14.46 -37.30 23.22
CA ILE A 90 14.92 -38.38 22.34
C ILE A 90 16.25 -38.96 22.83
N ARG A 91 17.18 -38.11 23.23
CA ARG A 91 18.48 -38.57 23.78
C ARG A 91 18.27 -39.35 25.07
N GLN A 92 17.41 -38.85 25.96
CA GLN A 92 17.13 -39.53 27.21
C GLN A 92 16.45 -40.88 26.95
N ASN A 93 15.49 -40.93 26.05
CA ASN A 93 14.82 -42.17 25.66
C ASN A 93 15.82 -43.19 25.05
N SER A 94 16.76 -42.74 24.26
CA SER A 94 17.81 -43.61 23.68
C SER A 94 18.71 -44.20 24.75
N ALA A 95 19.08 -43.39 25.76
CA ALA A 95 19.84 -43.86 26.92
C ALA A 95 19.07 -44.90 27.73
N ASP A 96 17.80 -44.64 27.97
CA ASP A 96 16.91 -45.56 28.72
C ASP A 96 16.77 -46.90 27.98
N ILE A 97 16.64 -46.87 26.65
CA ILE A 97 16.57 -48.06 25.82
C ILE A 97 17.84 -48.89 25.96
N ARG A 98 19.03 -48.27 25.92
CA ARG A 98 20.30 -48.99 26.11
C ARG A 98 20.38 -49.64 27.49
N ASP A 99 19.94 -48.94 28.53
CA ASP A 99 19.90 -49.47 29.88
C ASP A 99 18.98 -50.68 29.97
N LEU A 100 17.79 -50.58 29.38
CA LEU A 100 16.85 -51.71 29.32
C LEU A 100 17.42 -52.92 28.54
N GLN A 101 18.12 -52.67 27.44
CA GLN A 101 18.77 -53.72 26.66
C GLN A 101 19.82 -54.44 27.48
N ALA A 102 20.59 -53.69 28.30
CA ALA A 102 21.57 -54.28 29.20
C ALA A 102 20.91 -55.17 30.27
N ILE A 103 19.79 -54.70 30.83
CA ILE A 103 19.02 -55.48 31.84
C ILE A 103 18.47 -56.76 31.21
N VAL A 104 17.90 -56.69 30.01
CA VAL A 104 17.36 -57.88 29.30
C VAL A 104 18.48 -58.88 29.05
N ARG A 105 19.65 -58.40 28.65
CA ARG A 105 20.81 -59.28 28.40
C ARG A 105 21.27 -59.98 29.68
N GLN A 106 21.32 -59.23 30.79
CA GLN A 106 21.70 -59.80 32.10
C GLN A 106 20.67 -60.84 32.56
N ASN A 107 19.37 -60.56 32.41
CA ASN A 107 18.33 -61.49 32.75
C ASN A 107 18.42 -62.80 31.94
N SER A 108 18.75 -62.72 30.67
CA SER A 108 18.98 -63.90 29.82
C SER A 108 20.16 -64.77 30.30
N GLU A 109 21.22 -64.15 30.77
CA GLU A 109 22.38 -64.87 31.32
C GLU A 109 22.08 -65.51 32.67
N ASP A 110 21.22 -64.88 33.47
CA ASP A 110 20.84 -65.40 34.79
C ASP A 110 19.89 -66.59 34.74
N ILE A 111 19.22 -66.78 33.60
CA ILE A 111 18.33 -67.94 33.42
C ILE A 111 19.21 -69.12 32.97
#